data_62c5f5eb65110be010b59077e7240241
#
_entry.id   62c5f5eb65110be010b59077e7240241
#
_cell.length_a   1.000
_cell.length_b   1.000
_cell.length_c   1.000
_cell.angle_alpha   90.00
_cell.angle_beta   90.00
_cell.angle_gamma   90.00
#
_symmetry.space_group_name_H-M   'P 1'
#
loop_
_entity.id
_entity.type
_entity.pdbx_description
1 polymer ?
#
loop_
_entity_poly.entity_id
_entity_poly.type
_entity_poly.pdbx_seq_one_letter_code
_entity_poly.pdbx_strand_id
1 'polypeptide(L)'
;MRSNPLTHLTRVAIAAVAAGCAGLISHPVSNLDTTPTNDLPNPYRSVSPWGNLPADHGKWGAFNGVAIDNDGRSVWVVDRCGANPDVPPGASPFQYDSCAGSSWAPVHKLDADGNILKSFGAGLFVFPHKIYVDRDSNVWVVDMRAMNAREKLKYPDARPAGHTVVKFDPDGKVLMTIGTPGVAGNPPDALTEPCSIVVAPNGDLFIAEGHSGQQPDAAPDTVARISRFTKDGKFIRSFGRLGSGPAEFKTPHDIAMDAEGRLLVADRGNYRIQILEQDGRFIAEWKQFGRPSGVYLRDGLIYVADSESNGVAPNPGWLRGIRVGELKTGKVLYRIPDPVEMKGTSAAEGLAVDAMGNVFGGEVGPRQLSKHFRH
;
A
#
# COMPACT_ATOMS: atom_id res chain seq x y z
N MET A 1 -81.01 -39.60 -26.71
CA MET A 1 -81.27 -38.23 -27.28
C MET A 1 -80.19 -37.27 -26.81
N ARG A 2 -79.71 -36.55 -27.70
CA ARG A 2 -78.44 -35.77 -27.62
C ARG A 2 -78.56 -34.58 -26.67
N SER A 3 -77.51 -34.30 -25.86
CA SER A 3 -77.23 -33.00 -25.27
C SER A 3 -75.74 -32.75 -25.21
N ASN A 4 -75.32 -31.68 -25.86
CA ASN A 4 -73.98 -31.14 -25.96
C ASN A 4 -73.55 -30.47 -24.65
N PRO A 5 -72.31 -30.53 -24.20
CA PRO A 5 -71.82 -29.69 -23.13
C PRO A 5 -71.09 -28.47 -23.66
N LEU A 6 -71.37 -27.33 -23.03
CA LEU A 6 -70.78 -26.03 -23.19
C LEU A 6 -69.34 -26.03 -22.62
N THR A 7 -68.40 -25.61 -23.44
CA THR A 7 -67.02 -25.36 -23.08
C THR A 7 -66.86 -24.00 -22.41
N HIS A 8 -66.42 -23.97 -21.14
CA HIS A 8 -65.94 -22.74 -20.50
C HIS A 8 -64.44 -22.52 -20.83
N LEU A 9 -64.15 -21.49 -21.58
CA LEU A 9 -62.80 -20.96 -21.80
C LEU A 9 -62.40 -20.07 -20.63
N THR A 10 -61.51 -20.61 -19.80
CA THR A 10 -60.79 -19.82 -18.75
C THR A 10 -59.63 -19.09 -19.39
N ARG A 11 -59.71 -17.77 -19.45
CA ARG A 11 -58.59 -16.89 -19.86
C ARG A 11 -57.58 -16.86 -18.72
N VAL A 12 -56.40 -17.44 -18.97
CA VAL A 12 -55.23 -17.27 -18.12
C VAL A 12 -54.55 -15.95 -18.54
N ALA A 13 -54.54 -14.96 -17.66
CA ALA A 13 -53.77 -13.76 -17.82
C ALA A 13 -52.31 -14.03 -17.52
N ILE A 14 -51.47 -14.02 -18.52
CA ILE A 14 -50.00 -14.07 -18.36
C ILE A 14 -49.53 -12.66 -17.97
N ALA A 15 -49.16 -12.50 -16.68
CA ALA A 15 -48.44 -11.31 -16.25
C ALA A 15 -47.01 -11.38 -16.75
N ALA A 16 -46.68 -10.53 -17.70
CA ALA A 16 -45.31 -10.31 -18.14
C ALA A 16 -44.50 -9.60 -17.03
N VAL A 17 -43.62 -10.33 -16.38
CA VAL A 17 -42.60 -9.75 -15.50
C VAL A 17 -41.52 -9.10 -16.41
N ALA A 18 -41.55 -7.77 -16.48
CA ALA A 18 -40.46 -7.01 -17.09
C ALA A 18 -39.22 -7.15 -16.21
N ALA A 19 -38.30 -8.03 -16.60
CA ALA A 19 -36.95 -8.05 -16.05
C ALA A 19 -36.24 -6.76 -16.51
N GLY A 20 -36.10 -5.82 -15.56
CA GLY A 20 -35.27 -4.65 -15.75
C GLY A 20 -33.82 -5.08 -15.96
N CYS A 21 -33.32 -4.99 -17.18
CA CYS A 21 -31.91 -5.03 -17.47
C CYS A 21 -31.26 -3.82 -16.78
N ALA A 22 -30.68 -4.05 -15.59
CA ALA A 22 -29.69 -3.12 -15.04
C ALA A 22 -28.55 -3.05 -16.07
N GLY A 23 -28.50 -1.96 -16.81
CA GLY A 23 -27.43 -1.72 -17.77
C GLY A 23 -26.09 -1.77 -17.04
N LEU A 24 -25.30 -2.78 -17.35
CA LEU A 24 -23.89 -2.79 -17.04
C LEU A 24 -23.30 -1.55 -17.72
N ILE A 25 -23.01 -0.51 -16.91
CA ILE A 25 -22.19 0.62 -17.36
C ILE A 25 -20.81 0.02 -17.58
N SER A 26 -20.54 -0.44 -18.79
CA SER A 26 -19.20 -0.76 -19.25
C SER A 26 -18.46 0.56 -19.30
N HIS A 27 -17.66 0.84 -18.26
CA HIS A 27 -16.66 1.89 -18.38
C HIS A 27 -15.70 1.46 -19.50
N PRO A 28 -15.48 2.30 -20.53
CA PRO A 28 -14.52 1.94 -21.55
C PRO A 28 -13.17 1.76 -20.89
N VAL A 29 -12.59 0.58 -21.03
CA VAL A 29 -11.15 0.36 -20.76
C VAL A 29 -10.44 1.25 -21.77
N SER A 30 -10.14 2.48 -21.37
CA SER A 30 -9.30 3.33 -22.18
C SER A 30 -7.91 2.68 -22.15
N ASN A 31 -7.38 2.32 -23.31
CA ASN A 31 -5.94 2.17 -23.50
C ASN A 31 -5.33 3.54 -23.27
N LEU A 32 -5.20 3.93 -21.98
CA LEU A 32 -4.56 5.16 -21.61
C LEU A 32 -3.10 5.01 -22.03
N ASP A 33 -2.63 5.99 -22.77
CA ASP A 33 -1.31 6.12 -23.31
C ASP A 33 -0.25 5.77 -22.24
N THR A 34 0.64 4.84 -22.55
CA THR A 34 1.79 4.48 -21.69
C THR A 34 2.96 5.45 -21.87
N THR A 35 2.76 6.56 -22.56
CA THR A 35 3.76 7.62 -22.73
C THR A 35 4.15 8.19 -21.38
N PRO A 36 5.46 8.34 -21.08
CA PRO A 36 5.92 8.89 -19.81
C PRO A 36 5.35 10.29 -19.53
N THR A 37 4.76 10.46 -18.36
CA THR A 37 4.14 11.71 -17.90
C THR A 37 5.13 12.53 -17.08
N ASN A 38 6.28 12.90 -17.68
CA ASN A 38 7.36 13.59 -16.98
C ASN A 38 7.23 15.12 -16.97
N ASP A 39 6.70 15.68 -18.05
CA ASP A 39 6.70 17.14 -18.32
C ASP A 39 5.40 17.82 -17.87
N LEU A 40 4.75 17.23 -16.86
CA LEU A 40 3.52 17.78 -16.29
C LEU A 40 3.82 18.91 -15.29
N PRO A 41 2.88 19.85 -15.10
CA PRO A 41 3.02 20.90 -14.10
C PRO A 41 3.28 20.34 -12.70
N ASN A 42 4.06 21.09 -11.91
CA ASN A 42 4.27 20.80 -10.49
C ASN A 42 3.73 21.97 -9.64
N PRO A 43 2.52 21.87 -9.09
CA PRO A 43 1.97 22.90 -8.20
C PRO A 43 2.40 22.72 -6.73
N TYR A 44 3.55 22.09 -6.49
CA TYR A 44 4.06 21.83 -5.14
C TYR A 44 5.47 22.39 -4.96
N ARG A 45 5.74 22.89 -3.75
CA ARG A 45 7.09 23.23 -3.28
C ARG A 45 7.56 22.16 -2.31
N SER A 46 8.66 21.50 -2.63
CA SER A 46 9.22 20.42 -1.81
C SER A 46 10.16 20.94 -0.71
N VAL A 47 10.06 20.32 0.46
CA VAL A 47 11.00 20.41 1.57
C VAL A 47 11.48 19.00 1.88
N SER A 48 12.80 18.77 1.76
CA SER A 48 13.42 17.47 1.99
C SER A 48 14.85 17.69 2.52
N PRO A 49 15.23 17.14 3.66
CA PRO A 49 14.41 16.37 4.59
C PRO A 49 13.36 17.21 5.33
N TRP A 50 12.29 16.54 5.81
CA TRP A 50 11.28 17.10 6.69
C TRP A 50 11.08 16.19 7.92
N GLY A 51 10.74 16.79 9.06
CA GLY A 51 10.58 16.09 10.33
C GLY A 51 11.86 16.04 11.17
N ASN A 52 11.69 16.15 12.48
CA ASN A 52 12.75 16.30 13.46
C ASN A 52 12.93 15.01 14.27
N LEU A 53 14.10 14.39 14.18
CA LEU A 53 14.49 13.32 15.08
C LEU A 53 14.87 13.88 16.47
N PRO A 54 14.59 13.15 17.55
CA PRO A 54 15.20 13.40 18.84
C PRO A 54 16.73 13.38 18.74
N ALA A 55 17.41 14.23 19.49
CA ALA A 55 18.86 14.39 19.41
C ALA A 55 19.66 13.10 19.73
N ASP A 56 19.07 12.21 20.52
CA ASP A 56 19.64 10.90 20.90
C ASP A 56 19.36 9.78 19.87
N HIS A 57 18.56 10.06 18.84
CA HIS A 57 18.12 9.05 17.87
C HIS A 57 19.06 8.87 16.67
N GLY A 58 20.12 9.69 16.56
CA GLY A 58 21.10 9.60 15.48
C GLY A 58 20.53 9.99 14.12
N LYS A 59 20.27 9.00 13.25
CA LYS A 59 19.72 9.20 11.89
C LYS A 59 18.51 8.32 11.68
N TRP A 60 17.57 8.82 10.92
CA TRP A 60 16.46 8.02 10.42
C TRP A 60 16.95 6.77 9.67
N GLY A 61 16.24 5.65 9.80
CA GLY A 61 16.33 4.53 8.89
C GLY A 61 15.48 4.76 7.65
N ALA A 62 15.34 3.71 6.84
CA ALA A 62 14.48 3.76 5.67
C ALA A 62 13.01 3.92 6.06
N PHE A 63 12.30 4.82 5.37
CA PHE A 63 10.86 5.01 5.49
C PHE A 63 10.13 4.39 4.32
N ASN A 64 9.08 3.63 4.60
CA ASN A 64 8.11 3.23 3.58
C ASN A 64 6.68 3.61 3.99
N GLY A 65 6.39 3.66 5.28
CA GLY A 65 5.05 3.93 5.78
C GLY A 65 4.85 5.37 6.22
N VAL A 66 3.87 6.05 5.60
CA VAL A 66 3.36 7.37 5.99
C VAL A 66 1.84 7.32 5.97
N ALA A 67 1.17 7.87 6.99
CA ALA A 67 -0.28 8.01 7.05
C ALA A 67 -0.66 9.34 7.72
N ILE A 68 -1.81 9.89 7.35
CA ILE A 68 -2.37 11.07 8.03
C ILE A 68 -3.31 10.59 9.13
N ASP A 69 -3.21 11.21 10.29
CA ASP A 69 -4.14 11.01 11.39
C ASP A 69 -5.55 11.56 11.04
N ASN A 70 -6.57 11.05 11.74
CA ASN A 70 -7.95 11.50 11.51
C ASN A 70 -8.19 12.98 11.87
N ASP A 71 -7.23 13.64 12.52
CA ASP A 71 -7.23 15.10 12.70
C ASP A 71 -6.94 15.86 11.38
N GLY A 72 -6.54 15.15 10.33
CA GLY A 72 -6.23 15.68 9.01
C GLY A 72 -4.91 16.45 8.92
N ARG A 73 -4.07 16.45 9.96
CA ARG A 73 -2.86 17.29 10.08
C ARG A 73 -1.65 16.55 10.58
N SER A 74 -1.81 15.76 11.67
CA SER A 74 -0.72 14.97 12.24
C SER A 74 -0.34 13.82 11.32
N VAL A 75 0.94 13.49 11.32
CA VAL A 75 1.51 12.48 10.41
C VAL A 75 2.02 11.31 11.21
N TRP A 76 1.52 10.13 10.90
CA TRP A 76 2.07 8.88 11.40
C TRP A 76 3.11 8.35 10.43
N VAL A 77 4.24 7.92 10.94
CA VAL A 77 5.32 7.33 10.15
C VAL A 77 5.84 6.07 10.82
N VAL A 78 6.42 5.20 10.00
CA VAL A 78 7.16 4.05 10.50
C VAL A 78 8.57 4.05 9.93
N ASP A 79 9.55 4.00 10.84
CA ASP A 79 10.99 4.00 10.58
C ASP A 79 11.56 2.60 10.82
N ARG A 80 12.58 2.21 10.08
CA ARG A 80 13.32 0.96 10.31
C ARG A 80 14.38 1.09 11.39
N CYS A 81 14.00 1.70 12.54
CA CYS A 81 14.80 1.83 13.76
C CYS A 81 16.19 2.48 13.56
N GLY A 82 16.23 3.50 12.71
CA GLY A 82 17.45 4.26 12.43
C GLY A 82 18.37 3.62 11.38
N ALA A 83 19.33 4.39 10.96
CA ALA A 83 20.32 3.98 9.97
C ALA A 83 21.27 2.92 10.54
N ASN A 84 21.33 1.75 9.93
CA ASN A 84 22.27 0.70 10.34
C ASN A 84 23.72 1.12 10.02
N PRO A 85 24.64 1.16 11.01
CA PRO A 85 26.04 1.49 10.78
C PRO A 85 26.84 0.35 10.12
N ASP A 86 26.39 -0.90 10.23
CA ASP A 86 27.09 -2.11 9.80
C ASP A 86 26.77 -2.46 8.34
N VAL A 87 26.98 -1.52 7.44
CA VAL A 87 26.73 -1.72 6.00
C VAL A 87 28.02 -2.16 5.33
N PRO A 88 28.05 -3.32 4.62
CA PRO A 88 29.21 -3.73 3.87
C PRO A 88 29.59 -2.72 2.78
N PRO A 89 30.89 -2.57 2.47
CA PRO A 89 31.32 -1.73 1.37
C PRO A 89 30.61 -2.10 0.05
N GLY A 90 30.08 -1.08 -0.64
CA GLY A 90 29.38 -1.26 -1.92
C GLY A 90 27.92 -1.75 -1.83
N ALA A 91 27.42 -2.08 -0.65
CA ALA A 91 26.02 -2.42 -0.46
C ALA A 91 25.14 -1.17 -0.37
N SER A 92 23.87 -1.32 -0.74
CA SER A 92 22.86 -0.26 -0.58
C SER A 92 22.46 -0.14 0.89
N PRO A 93 22.78 0.98 1.56
CA PRO A 93 22.66 1.07 3.02
C PRO A 93 21.26 0.76 3.56
N PHE A 94 20.21 1.23 2.89
CA PHE A 94 18.82 1.05 3.33
C PHE A 94 18.35 -0.41 3.37
N GLN A 95 19.02 -1.34 2.66
CA GLN A 95 18.72 -2.77 2.71
C GLN A 95 19.12 -3.41 4.03
N TYR A 96 19.99 -2.73 4.80
CA TYR A 96 20.48 -3.19 6.09
C TYR A 96 19.72 -2.57 7.27
N ASP A 97 18.86 -1.56 7.02
CA ASP A 97 18.03 -0.98 8.06
C ASP A 97 16.97 -1.98 8.50
N SER A 98 16.91 -2.21 9.81
CA SER A 98 16.06 -3.22 10.40
C SER A 98 15.89 -2.94 11.89
N CYS A 99 14.73 -3.23 12.42
CA CYS A 99 14.44 -3.17 13.84
C CYS A 99 14.86 -4.43 14.61
N ALA A 100 15.48 -5.41 13.96
CA ALA A 100 15.97 -6.61 14.63
C ALA A 100 16.91 -6.26 15.77
N GLY A 101 16.60 -6.69 16.99
CA GLY A 101 17.39 -6.42 18.20
C GLY A 101 17.42 -4.95 18.65
N SER A 102 16.64 -4.07 18.03
CA SER A 102 16.55 -2.66 18.41
C SER A 102 15.59 -2.44 19.58
N SER A 103 15.99 -1.57 20.51
CA SER A 103 15.12 -1.05 21.57
C SER A 103 14.37 0.22 21.16
N TRP A 104 14.61 0.75 19.96
CA TRP A 104 13.96 1.96 19.49
C TRP A 104 12.53 1.71 19.05
N ALA A 105 11.67 2.69 19.34
CA ALA A 105 10.30 2.67 18.88
C ALA A 105 10.25 3.09 17.39
N PRO A 106 9.75 2.24 16.46
CA PRO A 106 9.74 2.57 15.05
C PRO A 106 8.51 3.37 14.61
N VAL A 107 7.45 3.42 15.41
CA VAL A 107 6.20 4.11 15.08
C VAL A 107 6.20 5.48 15.72
N HIS A 108 6.04 6.53 14.91
CA HIS A 108 6.04 7.91 15.40
C HIS A 108 4.81 8.67 14.91
N LYS A 109 4.22 9.48 15.79
CA LYS A 109 3.27 10.53 15.42
C LYS A 109 3.99 11.87 15.44
N LEU A 110 3.90 12.61 14.33
CA LEU A 110 4.49 13.95 14.21
C LEU A 110 3.38 14.99 14.12
N ASP A 111 3.66 16.19 14.64
CA ASP A 111 2.81 17.36 14.41
C ASP A 111 3.00 17.93 12.98
N ALA A 112 2.28 19.01 12.66
CA ALA A 112 2.34 19.67 11.36
C ALA A 112 3.71 20.31 11.05
N ASP A 113 4.52 20.54 12.08
CA ASP A 113 5.86 21.13 11.99
C ASP A 113 6.97 20.06 11.96
N GLY A 114 6.59 18.78 12.11
CA GLY A 114 7.49 17.63 12.05
C GLY A 114 8.10 17.24 13.40
N ASN A 115 7.59 17.76 14.51
CA ASN A 115 8.06 17.35 15.84
C ASN A 115 7.36 16.07 16.28
N ILE A 116 8.09 15.15 16.90
CA ILE A 116 7.53 13.90 17.41
C ILE A 116 6.67 14.19 18.64
N LEU A 117 5.41 13.80 18.55
CA LEU A 117 4.42 13.87 19.64
C LEU A 117 4.38 12.58 20.44
N LYS A 118 4.60 11.43 19.77
CA LYS A 118 4.46 10.10 20.38
C LYS A 118 5.31 9.09 19.62
N SER A 119 5.83 8.07 20.34
CA SER A 119 6.54 6.94 19.76
C SER A 119 6.20 5.65 20.49
N PHE A 120 6.08 4.53 19.77
CA PHE A 120 5.83 3.20 20.35
C PHE A 120 6.27 2.06 19.42
N GLY A 121 6.06 0.82 19.86
CA GLY A 121 6.31 -0.38 19.06
C GLY A 121 7.73 -0.95 19.16
N ALA A 122 8.54 -0.51 20.15
CA ALA A 122 9.87 -1.03 20.38
C ALA A 122 9.88 -2.56 20.56
N GLY A 123 10.79 -3.25 19.88
CA GLY A 123 10.98 -4.69 19.96
C GLY A 123 9.84 -5.52 19.34
N LEU A 124 8.87 -4.91 18.64
CA LEU A 124 7.75 -5.63 18.03
C LEU A 124 7.98 -5.98 16.56
N PHE A 125 8.93 -5.36 15.91
CA PHE A 125 9.12 -5.42 14.46
C PHE A 125 10.53 -5.82 14.07
N VAL A 126 10.63 -6.35 12.85
CA VAL A 126 11.92 -6.56 12.15
C VAL A 126 12.03 -5.59 10.98
N PHE A 127 11.03 -5.53 10.12
CA PHE A 127 11.10 -4.76 8.89
C PHE A 127 9.77 -4.04 8.63
N PRO A 128 9.46 -3.02 9.46
CA PRO A 128 8.23 -2.26 9.30
C PRO A 128 8.20 -1.61 7.92
N HIS A 129 7.06 -1.79 7.22
CA HIS A 129 6.94 -1.48 5.79
C HIS A 129 5.80 -0.49 5.49
N LYS A 130 4.64 -0.66 6.12
CA LYS A 130 3.49 0.24 5.90
C LYS A 130 2.87 0.61 7.24
N ILE A 131 2.33 1.83 7.27
CA ILE A 131 1.45 2.31 8.34
C ILE A 131 0.13 2.76 7.74
N TYR A 132 -0.96 2.49 8.41
CA TYR A 132 -2.30 2.89 8.02
C TYR A 132 -3.09 3.31 9.27
N VAL A 133 -3.93 4.34 9.15
CA VAL A 133 -4.83 4.79 10.23
C VAL A 133 -6.25 4.51 9.81
N ASP A 134 -6.98 3.72 10.63
CA ASP A 134 -8.39 3.43 10.36
C ASP A 134 -9.31 4.56 10.86
N ARG A 135 -10.61 4.43 10.56
CA ARG A 135 -11.62 5.45 10.92
C ARG A 135 -11.79 5.63 12.43
N ASP A 136 -11.43 4.61 13.22
CA ASP A 136 -11.48 4.64 14.67
C ASP A 136 -10.16 5.14 15.29
N SER A 137 -9.28 5.72 14.45
CA SER A 137 -7.93 6.20 14.80
C SER A 137 -6.96 5.11 15.26
N ASN A 138 -7.27 3.83 15.04
CA ASN A 138 -6.30 2.79 15.31
C ASN A 138 -5.19 2.82 14.26
N VAL A 139 -3.99 2.50 14.70
CA VAL A 139 -2.79 2.49 13.88
C VAL A 139 -2.43 1.06 13.51
N TRP A 140 -2.36 0.77 12.22
CA TRP A 140 -1.97 -0.51 11.69
C TRP A 140 -0.57 -0.45 11.12
N VAL A 141 0.27 -1.39 11.51
CA VAL A 141 1.66 -1.47 11.02
C VAL A 141 1.90 -2.85 10.40
N VAL A 142 2.42 -2.83 9.20
CA VAL A 142 2.79 -4.04 8.45
C VAL A 142 4.28 -4.31 8.67
N ASP A 143 4.62 -5.52 9.12
CA ASP A 143 5.99 -6.00 9.28
C ASP A 143 6.29 -7.06 8.20
N MET A 144 7.02 -6.65 7.17
CA MET A 144 7.08 -7.36 5.91
C MET A 144 7.82 -8.69 5.99
N ARG A 145 8.95 -8.77 6.71
CA ARG A 145 9.80 -9.96 6.76
C ARG A 145 10.29 -10.29 8.16
N ALA A 146 10.57 -11.54 8.38
CA ALA A 146 11.30 -11.99 9.56
C ALA A 146 12.80 -11.65 9.50
N MET A 147 13.49 -11.87 10.61
CA MET A 147 14.96 -11.76 10.66
C MET A 147 15.60 -12.71 9.65
N ASN A 148 16.52 -12.18 8.86
CA ASN A 148 17.39 -12.98 7.99
C ASN A 148 18.47 -13.71 8.80
N ALA A 149 19.27 -14.58 8.14
CA ALA A 149 20.29 -15.38 8.80
C ALA A 149 21.34 -14.53 9.54
N ARG A 150 21.76 -13.38 8.95
CA ARG A 150 22.74 -12.47 9.58
C ARG A 150 22.16 -11.82 10.84
N GLU A 151 20.91 -11.36 10.78
CA GLU A 151 20.22 -10.75 11.92
C GLU A 151 20.02 -11.75 13.06
N LYS A 152 19.66 -13.01 12.75
CA LYS A 152 19.54 -14.09 13.74
C LYS A 152 20.87 -14.40 14.43
N LEU A 153 21.97 -14.38 13.70
CA LEU A 153 23.30 -14.56 14.29
C LEU A 153 23.71 -13.39 15.18
N LYS A 154 23.36 -12.16 14.80
CA LYS A 154 23.71 -10.95 15.55
C LYS A 154 22.84 -10.77 16.80
N TYR A 155 21.58 -11.17 16.72
CA TYR A 155 20.56 -10.96 17.75
C TYR A 155 19.84 -12.27 18.11
N PRO A 156 20.58 -13.28 18.67
CA PRO A 156 20.02 -14.61 18.90
C PRO A 156 18.87 -14.63 19.89
N ASP A 157 18.82 -13.67 20.82
CA ASP A 157 17.79 -13.55 21.85
C ASP A 157 16.62 -12.64 21.46
N ALA A 158 16.64 -12.07 20.24
CA ALA A 158 15.54 -11.24 19.76
C ALA A 158 14.27 -12.08 19.56
N ARG A 159 13.15 -11.56 20.04
CA ARG A 159 11.85 -12.24 19.87
C ARG A 159 11.50 -12.40 18.39
N PRO A 160 10.79 -13.47 18.00
CA PRO A 160 10.28 -13.60 16.65
C PRO A 160 9.36 -12.44 16.29
N ALA A 161 9.55 -11.84 15.10
CA ALA A 161 8.72 -10.79 14.51
C ALA A 161 8.83 -10.85 12.98
N GLY A 162 7.99 -10.09 12.27
CA GLY A 162 7.90 -10.12 10.82
C GLY A 162 6.80 -11.03 10.29
N HIS A 163 6.42 -10.83 9.04
CA HIS A 163 5.29 -11.47 8.37
C HIS A 163 3.96 -11.25 9.08
N THR A 164 3.78 -10.08 9.70
CA THR A 164 2.59 -9.75 10.49
C THR A 164 2.01 -8.39 10.12
N VAL A 165 0.73 -8.22 10.47
CA VAL A 165 0.07 -6.92 10.53
C VAL A 165 -0.41 -6.71 11.96
N VAL A 166 0.03 -5.61 12.59
CA VAL A 166 -0.26 -5.31 13.99
C VAL A 166 -1.16 -4.08 14.08
N LYS A 167 -2.27 -4.22 14.81
CA LYS A 167 -3.19 -3.12 15.14
C LYS A 167 -2.86 -2.58 16.52
N PHE A 168 -2.76 -1.27 16.63
CA PHE A 168 -2.61 -0.53 17.88
C PHE A 168 -3.79 0.41 18.10
N ASP A 169 -4.08 0.71 19.36
CA ASP A 169 -4.83 1.92 19.67
C ASP A 169 -3.93 3.17 19.46
N PRO A 170 -4.50 4.39 19.50
CA PRO A 170 -3.71 5.63 19.30
C PRO A 170 -2.61 5.84 20.34
N ASP A 171 -2.63 5.10 21.45
CA ASP A 171 -1.65 5.18 22.54
C ASP A 171 -0.55 4.11 22.45
N GLY A 172 -0.61 3.24 21.44
CA GLY A 172 0.41 2.24 21.15
C GLY A 172 0.19 0.91 21.88
N LYS A 173 -0.98 0.66 22.44
CA LYS A 173 -1.37 -0.67 22.96
C LYS A 173 -1.73 -1.57 21.80
N VAL A 174 -1.13 -2.75 21.74
CA VAL A 174 -1.49 -3.78 20.76
C VAL A 174 -2.91 -4.27 21.00
N LEU A 175 -3.75 -4.16 19.97
CA LEU A 175 -5.14 -4.63 19.98
C LEU A 175 -5.30 -5.96 19.23
N MET A 176 -4.50 -6.18 18.16
CA MET A 176 -4.59 -7.37 17.32
C MET A 176 -3.27 -7.62 16.59
N THR A 177 -2.98 -8.88 16.31
CA THR A 177 -1.90 -9.28 15.39
C THR A 177 -2.47 -10.31 14.42
N ILE A 178 -2.27 -10.09 13.11
CA ILE A 178 -2.60 -11.03 12.03
C ILE A 178 -1.31 -11.64 11.51
N GLY A 179 -1.30 -12.96 11.34
CA GLY A 179 -0.10 -13.74 11.02
C GLY A 179 0.64 -14.20 12.28
N THR A 180 1.53 -15.17 12.12
CA THR A 180 2.38 -15.69 13.19
C THR A 180 3.74 -15.02 13.16
N PRO A 181 4.16 -14.29 14.22
CA PRO A 181 5.42 -13.56 14.24
C PRO A 181 6.62 -14.42 13.85
N GLY A 182 7.36 -13.98 12.82
CA GLY A 182 8.56 -14.66 12.33
C GLY A 182 8.31 -15.83 11.39
N VAL A 183 7.06 -16.14 11.06
CA VAL A 183 6.67 -17.28 10.21
C VAL A 183 6.04 -16.80 8.90
N ALA A 184 6.67 -17.11 7.78
CA ALA A 184 6.07 -16.95 6.46
C ALA A 184 5.16 -18.16 6.15
N GLY A 185 3.99 -17.89 5.54
CA GLY A 185 3.04 -18.98 5.22
C GLY A 185 1.74 -18.49 4.61
N ASN A 186 0.70 -19.30 4.78
CA ASN A 186 -0.61 -19.01 4.24
C ASN A 186 -1.64 -18.68 5.35
N PRO A 187 -2.61 -17.80 5.09
CA PRO A 187 -3.75 -17.63 5.98
C PRO A 187 -4.52 -18.96 6.17
N PRO A 188 -5.15 -19.14 7.34
CA PRO A 188 -5.36 -18.17 8.41
C PRO A 188 -4.17 -17.93 9.33
N ASP A 189 -3.19 -18.82 9.38
CA ASP A 189 -2.19 -18.89 10.45
C ASP A 189 -0.99 -17.96 10.23
N ALA A 190 -0.65 -17.70 8.96
CA ALA A 190 0.53 -16.91 8.62
C ALA A 190 0.29 -16.03 7.40
N LEU A 191 1.17 -15.04 7.20
CA LEU A 191 1.25 -14.20 6.02
C LEU A 191 2.62 -14.40 5.34
N THR A 192 2.72 -14.04 4.08
CA THR A 192 4.00 -14.05 3.36
C THR A 192 4.31 -12.67 2.79
N GLU A 193 5.34 -12.03 3.35
CA GLU A 193 5.79 -10.70 2.90
C GLU A 193 4.63 -9.70 2.74
N PRO A 194 3.83 -9.44 3.80
CA PRO A 194 2.79 -8.42 3.71
C PRO A 194 3.41 -7.05 3.40
N CYS A 195 2.86 -6.37 2.41
CA CYS A 195 3.34 -5.07 1.93
C CYS A 195 2.50 -3.91 2.44
N SER A 196 1.18 -4.08 2.44
CA SER A 196 0.23 -3.01 2.77
C SER A 196 -1.10 -3.56 3.28
N ILE A 197 -1.88 -2.67 3.89
CA ILE A 197 -3.23 -2.94 4.38
C ILE A 197 -4.16 -1.77 4.08
N VAL A 198 -5.43 -2.07 3.80
CA VAL A 198 -6.54 -1.12 3.82
C VAL A 198 -7.73 -1.72 4.56
N VAL A 199 -8.44 -0.87 5.31
CA VAL A 199 -9.65 -1.25 6.06
C VAL A 199 -10.89 -0.74 5.35
N ALA A 200 -11.77 -1.65 4.96
CA ALA A 200 -13.03 -1.30 4.31
C ALA A 200 -14.03 -0.63 5.27
N PRO A 201 -15.07 0.07 4.78
CA PRO A 201 -16.10 0.69 5.61
C PRO A 201 -16.82 -0.24 6.57
N ASN A 202 -16.97 -1.53 6.22
CA ASN A 202 -17.57 -2.55 7.07
C ASN A 202 -16.57 -3.15 8.10
N GLY A 203 -15.32 -2.69 8.06
CA GLY A 203 -14.24 -3.14 8.92
C GLY A 203 -13.41 -4.31 8.36
N ASP A 204 -13.78 -4.89 7.23
CA ASP A 204 -12.98 -5.94 6.61
C ASP A 204 -11.59 -5.42 6.22
N LEU A 205 -10.60 -6.27 6.36
CA LEU A 205 -9.20 -5.97 6.13
C LEU A 205 -8.77 -6.57 4.80
N PHE A 206 -8.05 -5.81 3.99
CA PHE A 206 -7.41 -6.30 2.77
C PHE A 206 -5.91 -6.10 2.90
N ILE A 207 -5.15 -7.20 2.89
CA ILE A 207 -3.69 -7.22 3.05
C ILE A 207 -3.07 -7.64 1.73
N ALA A 208 -2.20 -6.79 1.19
CA ALA A 208 -1.40 -7.10 0.01
C ALA A 208 -0.14 -7.87 0.45
N GLU A 209 0.15 -9.01 -0.19
CA GLU A 209 1.24 -9.90 0.16
C GLU A 209 2.09 -10.28 -1.06
N GLY A 210 3.41 -10.42 -0.87
CA GLY A 210 4.34 -10.93 -1.87
C GLY A 210 5.27 -9.88 -2.46
N HIS A 211 6.19 -9.37 -1.65
CA HIS A 211 7.18 -8.37 -2.08
C HIS A 211 8.19 -8.93 -3.09
N SER A 212 8.54 -10.22 -2.97
CA SER A 212 9.55 -10.88 -3.81
C SER A 212 9.08 -11.19 -5.23
N GLY A 213 7.81 -11.03 -5.56
CA GLY A 213 7.25 -11.36 -6.88
C GLY A 213 7.85 -10.58 -8.06
N GLN A 214 8.51 -9.44 -7.81
CA GLN A 214 9.19 -8.65 -8.84
C GLN A 214 10.61 -9.11 -9.16
N GLN A 215 11.18 -10.04 -8.38
CA GLN A 215 12.52 -10.53 -8.63
C GLN A 215 12.57 -11.28 -9.98
N PRO A 216 13.66 -11.11 -10.76
CA PRO A 216 13.77 -11.78 -12.07
C PRO A 216 13.74 -13.31 -11.98
N ASP A 217 14.15 -13.86 -10.84
CA ASP A 217 14.24 -15.28 -10.54
C ASP A 217 13.12 -15.77 -9.60
N ALA A 218 12.04 -15.00 -9.47
CA ALA A 218 10.89 -15.39 -8.65
C ALA A 218 10.35 -16.75 -9.08
N ALA A 219 10.29 -17.71 -8.14
CA ALA A 219 9.75 -19.03 -8.40
C ALA A 219 8.25 -18.96 -8.76
N PRO A 220 7.72 -19.90 -9.56
CA PRO A 220 6.32 -19.85 -10.02
C PRO A 220 5.28 -19.85 -8.88
N ASP A 221 5.65 -20.35 -7.71
CA ASP A 221 4.83 -20.41 -6.50
C ASP A 221 5.06 -19.24 -5.53
N THR A 222 5.91 -18.25 -5.92
CA THR A 222 6.10 -17.03 -5.14
C THR A 222 4.76 -16.35 -4.88
N VAL A 223 4.52 -16.01 -3.63
CA VAL A 223 3.27 -15.36 -3.22
C VAL A 223 3.13 -13.98 -3.87
N ALA A 224 1.96 -13.71 -4.43
CA ALA A 224 1.55 -12.40 -4.92
C ALA A 224 0.01 -12.35 -4.90
N ARG A 225 -0.57 -11.88 -3.79
CA ARG A 225 -2.02 -11.98 -3.55
C ARG A 225 -2.54 -10.85 -2.68
N ILE A 226 -3.87 -10.74 -2.62
CA ILE A 226 -4.60 -9.96 -1.62
C ILE A 226 -5.35 -10.93 -0.72
N SER A 227 -5.13 -10.82 0.58
CA SER A 227 -5.83 -11.62 1.59
C SER A 227 -6.86 -10.77 2.33
N ARG A 228 -8.11 -11.28 2.40
CA ARG A 228 -9.22 -10.62 3.07
C ARG A 228 -9.51 -11.29 4.41
N PHE A 229 -9.66 -10.46 5.43
CA PHE A 229 -10.04 -10.87 6.79
C PHE A 229 -11.23 -10.05 7.27
N THR A 230 -11.98 -10.57 8.25
CA THR A 230 -12.98 -9.79 8.96
C THR A 230 -12.32 -8.75 9.85
N LYS A 231 -13.09 -7.78 10.36
CA LYS A 231 -12.65 -6.79 11.36
C LYS A 231 -12.03 -7.40 12.64
N ASP A 232 -12.40 -8.66 12.93
CA ASP A 232 -11.92 -9.40 14.10
C ASP A 232 -10.73 -10.32 13.76
N GLY A 233 -10.13 -10.16 12.57
CA GLY A 233 -8.96 -10.90 12.13
C GLY A 233 -9.22 -12.33 11.67
N LYS A 234 -10.48 -12.75 11.43
CA LYS A 234 -10.78 -14.05 10.88
C LYS A 234 -10.60 -14.06 9.37
N PHE A 235 -9.84 -15.02 8.87
CA PHE A 235 -9.61 -15.17 7.43
C PHE A 235 -10.92 -15.47 6.67
N ILE A 236 -11.11 -14.77 5.55
CA ILE A 236 -12.24 -14.96 4.64
C ILE A 236 -11.79 -15.71 3.39
N ARG A 237 -10.83 -15.13 2.65
CA ARG A 237 -10.27 -15.67 1.40
C ARG A 237 -9.04 -14.90 0.95
N SER A 238 -8.28 -15.50 0.03
CA SER A 238 -7.28 -14.78 -0.76
C SER A 238 -7.63 -14.84 -2.24
N PHE A 239 -7.12 -13.88 -3.02
CA PHE A 239 -7.19 -13.87 -4.47
C PHE A 239 -5.93 -13.26 -5.07
N GLY A 240 -5.67 -13.56 -6.33
CA GLY A 240 -4.43 -13.22 -7.02
C GLY A 240 -3.38 -14.32 -6.90
N ARG A 241 -2.40 -14.22 -7.78
CA ARG A 241 -1.22 -15.08 -7.86
C ARG A 241 -0.11 -14.36 -8.61
N LEU A 242 1.10 -14.92 -8.61
CA LEU A 242 2.20 -14.41 -9.43
C LEU A 242 1.82 -14.45 -10.92
N GLY A 243 1.98 -13.32 -11.61
CA GLY A 243 1.70 -13.20 -13.01
C GLY A 243 1.50 -11.76 -13.49
N SER A 244 1.07 -11.61 -14.75
CA SER A 244 0.87 -10.30 -15.39
C SER A 244 -0.52 -10.14 -16.02
N GLY A 245 -1.39 -11.13 -15.90
CA GLY A 245 -2.79 -11.08 -16.36
C GLY A 245 -3.69 -10.25 -15.44
N PRO A 246 -4.98 -10.14 -15.74
CA PRO A 246 -5.98 -9.54 -14.87
C PRO A 246 -6.05 -10.26 -13.52
N ALA A 247 -6.02 -9.49 -12.42
CA ALA A 247 -5.98 -9.98 -11.03
C ALA A 247 -4.79 -10.91 -10.71
N GLU A 248 -3.73 -10.91 -11.52
CA GLU A 248 -2.42 -11.45 -11.20
C GLU A 248 -1.47 -10.31 -10.83
N PHE A 249 -0.46 -10.56 -10.02
CA PHE A 249 0.44 -9.52 -9.49
C PHE A 249 1.90 -9.96 -9.58
N LYS A 250 2.81 -8.96 -9.63
CA LYS A 250 4.25 -9.14 -9.45
C LYS A 250 4.80 -8.31 -8.31
N THR A 251 4.21 -8.14 -7.27
CA THR A 251 4.42 -7.33 -6.10
C THR A 251 3.26 -6.35 -5.94
N PRO A 252 2.17 -6.77 -5.34
CA PRO A 252 1.13 -5.87 -4.91
C PRO A 252 1.65 -5.07 -3.70
N HIS A 253 2.35 -3.96 -4.02
CA HIS A 253 3.18 -3.25 -3.05
C HIS A 253 2.38 -2.32 -2.14
N ASP A 254 1.32 -1.72 -2.66
CA ASP A 254 0.39 -0.88 -1.89
C ASP A 254 -1.05 -1.12 -2.33
N ILE A 255 -2.00 -0.83 -1.45
CA ILE A 255 -3.42 -0.99 -1.69
C ILE A 255 -4.21 0.16 -1.07
N ALA A 256 -5.13 0.72 -1.83
CA ALA A 256 -6.09 1.71 -1.36
C ALA A 256 -7.51 1.27 -1.74
N MET A 257 -8.52 1.86 -1.08
CA MET A 257 -9.93 1.64 -1.39
C MET A 257 -10.59 2.97 -1.68
N ASP A 258 -11.36 3.04 -2.76
CA ASP A 258 -12.13 4.23 -3.09
C ASP A 258 -13.50 4.27 -2.40
N ALA A 259 -14.26 5.34 -2.66
CA ALA A 259 -15.58 5.55 -2.06
C ALA A 259 -16.62 4.53 -2.54
N GLU A 260 -16.43 3.94 -3.73
CA GLU A 260 -17.25 2.89 -4.31
C GLU A 260 -16.89 1.49 -3.76
N GLY A 261 -15.86 1.41 -2.94
CA GLY A 261 -15.37 0.16 -2.34
C GLY A 261 -14.47 -0.66 -3.26
N ARG A 262 -13.98 -0.08 -4.37
CA ARG A 262 -13.04 -0.74 -5.27
C ARG A 262 -11.63 -0.68 -4.69
N LEU A 263 -10.86 -1.74 -4.91
CA LEU A 263 -9.47 -1.83 -4.53
C LEU A 263 -8.59 -1.29 -5.66
N LEU A 264 -7.69 -0.36 -5.33
CA LEU A 264 -6.65 0.13 -6.22
C LEU A 264 -5.31 -0.44 -5.73
N VAL A 265 -4.75 -1.35 -6.50
CA VAL A 265 -3.54 -2.10 -6.13
C VAL A 265 -2.35 -1.61 -6.94
N ALA A 266 -1.33 -1.11 -6.26
CA ALA A 266 -0.04 -0.77 -6.86
C ALA A 266 0.73 -2.06 -7.18
N ASP A 267 0.54 -2.60 -8.38
CA ASP A 267 1.19 -3.80 -8.89
C ASP A 267 2.55 -3.44 -9.48
N ARG A 268 3.51 -3.17 -8.58
CA ARG A 268 4.79 -2.53 -8.86
C ARG A 268 5.61 -3.26 -9.90
N GLY A 269 5.72 -4.58 -9.78
CA GLY A 269 6.50 -5.40 -10.70
C GLY A 269 5.92 -5.48 -12.11
N ASN A 270 4.64 -5.13 -12.30
CA ASN A 270 3.95 -5.04 -13.58
C ASN A 270 3.76 -3.60 -14.07
N TYR A 271 4.30 -2.60 -13.37
CA TYR A 271 4.23 -1.18 -13.78
C TYR A 271 2.80 -0.66 -13.99
N ARG A 272 1.88 -1.01 -13.08
CA ARG A 272 0.47 -0.66 -13.21
C ARG A 272 -0.23 -0.48 -11.86
N ILE A 273 -1.33 0.27 -11.87
CA ILE A 273 -2.38 0.17 -10.86
C ILE A 273 -3.45 -0.76 -11.40
N GLN A 274 -3.84 -1.79 -10.67
CA GLN A 274 -5.04 -2.56 -10.98
C GLN A 274 -6.21 -2.10 -10.13
N ILE A 275 -7.39 -2.02 -10.75
CA ILE A 275 -8.65 -1.71 -10.09
C ILE A 275 -9.48 -2.99 -10.04
N LEU A 276 -9.87 -3.38 -8.83
CA LEU A 276 -10.55 -4.65 -8.56
C LEU A 276 -11.77 -4.43 -7.67
N GLU A 277 -12.76 -5.30 -7.80
CA GLU A 277 -13.78 -5.48 -6.77
C GLU A 277 -13.20 -6.15 -5.52
N GLN A 278 -13.91 -6.07 -4.40
CA GLN A 278 -13.48 -6.68 -3.13
C GLN A 278 -13.45 -8.22 -3.16
N ASP A 279 -14.02 -8.84 -4.17
CA ASP A 279 -13.93 -10.28 -4.40
C ASP A 279 -12.76 -10.69 -5.30
N GLY A 280 -11.98 -9.72 -5.80
CA GLY A 280 -10.84 -9.93 -6.68
C GLY A 280 -11.20 -9.86 -8.18
N ARG A 281 -12.44 -9.57 -8.54
CA ARG A 281 -12.84 -9.41 -9.95
C ARG A 281 -12.17 -8.17 -10.54
N PHE A 282 -11.46 -8.36 -11.64
CA PHE A 282 -10.78 -7.29 -12.36
C PHE A 282 -11.77 -6.33 -13.01
N ILE A 283 -11.51 -5.03 -12.89
CA ILE A 283 -12.28 -3.95 -13.51
C ILE A 283 -11.46 -3.26 -14.58
N ALA A 284 -10.26 -2.75 -14.23
CA ALA A 284 -9.42 -1.98 -15.13
C ALA A 284 -7.95 -1.98 -14.68
N GLU A 285 -7.06 -1.50 -15.54
CA GLU A 285 -5.67 -1.20 -15.17
C GLU A 285 -5.25 0.17 -15.69
N TRP A 286 -4.32 0.81 -14.97
CA TRP A 286 -3.71 2.07 -15.32
C TRP A 286 -2.18 1.94 -15.34
N LYS A 287 -1.57 2.26 -16.49
CA LYS A 287 -0.11 2.16 -16.71
C LYS A 287 0.60 3.52 -16.74
N GLN A 288 -0.15 4.62 -16.76
CA GLN A 288 0.36 5.99 -16.89
C GLN A 288 0.99 6.58 -15.63
N PHE A 289 1.17 5.78 -14.58
CA PHE A 289 1.75 6.22 -13.32
C PHE A 289 3.21 5.77 -13.10
N GLY A 290 3.85 5.14 -14.10
CA GLY A 290 5.21 4.62 -14.00
C GLY A 290 5.27 3.30 -13.25
N ARG A 291 6.20 3.17 -12.28
CA ARG A 291 6.40 1.98 -11.45
C ARG A 291 5.85 2.23 -10.04
N PRO A 292 4.55 1.96 -9.79
CA PRO A 292 3.87 2.42 -8.58
C PRO A 292 4.33 1.67 -7.34
N SER A 293 4.92 2.38 -6.38
CA SER A 293 5.29 1.87 -5.05
C SER A 293 4.21 2.19 -4.02
N GLY A 294 3.67 3.40 -4.02
CA GLY A 294 2.63 3.85 -3.10
C GLY A 294 1.41 4.40 -3.80
N VAL A 295 0.24 4.25 -3.18
CA VAL A 295 -1.02 4.81 -3.66
C VAL A 295 -1.80 5.43 -2.51
N TYR A 296 -2.33 6.65 -2.72
CA TYR A 296 -3.17 7.35 -1.78
C TYR A 296 -4.31 8.06 -2.50
N LEU A 297 -5.49 8.08 -1.90
CA LEU A 297 -6.71 8.66 -2.48
C LEU A 297 -7.19 9.81 -1.61
N ARG A 298 -7.44 10.99 -2.22
CA ARG A 298 -8.02 12.13 -1.53
C ARG A 298 -8.75 13.07 -2.50
N ASP A 299 -9.92 13.53 -2.11
CA ASP A 299 -10.68 14.59 -2.80
C ASP A 299 -10.83 14.36 -4.31
N GLY A 300 -11.13 13.11 -4.70
CA GLY A 300 -11.28 12.72 -6.11
C GLY A 300 -9.97 12.61 -6.89
N LEU A 301 -8.84 12.69 -6.21
CA LEU A 301 -7.51 12.51 -6.79
C LEU A 301 -6.88 11.19 -6.33
N ILE A 302 -6.05 10.64 -7.21
CA ILE A 302 -5.12 9.56 -6.91
C ILE A 302 -3.70 10.10 -6.91
N TYR A 303 -2.94 9.80 -5.88
CA TYR A 303 -1.52 10.10 -5.74
C TYR A 303 -0.75 8.79 -5.83
N VAL A 304 0.22 8.72 -6.73
CA VAL A 304 1.00 7.50 -6.98
C VAL A 304 2.49 7.81 -6.92
N ALA A 305 3.19 7.14 -6.02
CA ALA A 305 4.63 7.25 -5.89
C ALA A 305 5.32 6.24 -6.83
N ASP A 306 6.25 6.74 -7.65
CA ASP A 306 7.20 5.95 -8.42
C ASP A 306 8.60 6.18 -7.84
N SER A 307 9.06 5.25 -7.00
CA SER A 307 10.35 5.35 -6.31
C SER A 307 11.48 4.59 -7.01
N GLU A 308 11.17 3.75 -8.00
CA GLU A 308 12.12 2.75 -8.48
C GLU A 308 12.46 2.84 -9.97
N SER A 309 11.71 3.59 -10.77
CA SER A 309 11.98 3.73 -12.21
C SER A 309 13.42 4.16 -12.47
N ASN A 310 14.16 3.35 -13.26
CA ASN A 310 15.57 3.52 -13.60
C ASN A 310 16.55 3.58 -12.40
N GLY A 311 16.07 3.36 -11.19
CA GLY A 311 16.91 3.23 -9.99
C GLY A 311 17.12 1.77 -9.59
N VAL A 312 16.02 1.02 -9.50
CA VAL A 312 16.00 -0.41 -9.14
C VAL A 312 15.70 -1.27 -10.38
N ALA A 313 14.73 -0.83 -11.20
CA ALA A 313 14.33 -1.56 -12.40
C ALA A 313 14.31 -0.64 -13.62
N PRO A 314 14.69 -1.16 -14.81
CA PRO A 314 14.61 -0.40 -16.05
C PRO A 314 13.16 0.04 -16.33
N ASN A 315 12.99 1.33 -16.60
CA ASN A 315 11.73 1.91 -17.08
C ASN A 315 12.05 3.06 -18.04
N PRO A 316 12.50 2.75 -19.28
CA PRO A 316 13.02 3.74 -20.19
C PRO A 316 12.06 4.90 -20.44
N GLY A 317 12.58 6.12 -20.33
CA GLY A 317 11.83 7.36 -20.53
C GLY A 317 11.05 7.83 -19.30
N TRP A 318 10.86 7.02 -18.26
CA TRP A 318 10.17 7.42 -17.04
C TRP A 318 11.13 8.06 -16.04
N LEU A 319 10.68 9.13 -15.39
CA LEU A 319 11.35 9.76 -14.25
C LEU A 319 10.60 9.47 -12.96
N ARG A 320 11.34 9.19 -11.89
CA ARG A 320 10.79 8.99 -10.54
C ARG A 320 10.10 10.25 -10.03
N GLY A 321 9.22 10.06 -9.04
CA GLY A 321 8.46 11.12 -8.39
C GLY A 321 7.04 10.70 -8.07
N ILE A 322 6.22 11.64 -7.62
CA ILE A 322 4.82 11.40 -7.30
C ILE A 322 3.96 11.94 -8.44
N ARG A 323 3.12 11.10 -9.00
CA ARG A 323 2.12 11.48 -10.01
C ARG A 323 0.77 11.65 -9.36
N VAL A 324 0.11 12.75 -9.68
CA VAL A 324 -1.24 13.06 -9.18
C VAL A 324 -2.21 13.02 -10.36
N GLY A 325 -3.25 12.21 -10.24
CA GLY A 325 -4.25 12.03 -11.31
C GLY A 325 -5.68 12.13 -10.82
N GLU A 326 -6.61 12.19 -11.75
CA GLU A 326 -8.04 12.10 -11.46
C GLU A 326 -8.40 10.64 -11.10
N LEU A 327 -9.02 10.42 -9.95
CA LEU A 327 -9.44 9.08 -9.52
C LEU A 327 -10.50 8.47 -10.45
N LYS A 328 -11.34 9.31 -11.08
CA LYS A 328 -12.40 8.84 -11.96
C LYS A 328 -11.89 8.29 -13.30
N THR A 329 -10.84 8.89 -13.85
CA THR A 329 -10.37 8.63 -15.23
C THR A 329 -8.98 8.03 -15.28
N GLY A 330 -8.18 8.15 -14.20
CA GLY A 330 -6.76 7.84 -14.19
C GLY A 330 -5.90 8.87 -14.94
N LYS A 331 -6.47 9.95 -15.49
CA LYS A 331 -5.69 10.98 -16.19
C LYS A 331 -4.70 11.64 -15.23
N VAL A 332 -3.41 11.58 -15.56
CA VAL A 332 -2.36 12.24 -14.77
C VAL A 332 -2.39 13.74 -15.02
N LEU A 333 -2.43 14.53 -13.97
CA LEU A 333 -2.57 16.00 -13.99
C LEU A 333 -1.25 16.70 -13.63
N TYR A 334 -0.53 16.16 -12.63
CA TYR A 334 0.66 16.77 -12.06
C TYR A 334 1.74 15.74 -11.79
N ARG A 335 2.99 16.18 -11.77
CA ARG A 335 4.12 15.37 -11.30
C ARG A 335 4.96 16.19 -10.32
N ILE A 336 5.14 15.66 -9.11
CA ILE A 336 6.13 16.15 -8.14
C ILE A 336 7.43 15.38 -8.44
N PRO A 337 8.51 16.05 -8.88
CA PRO A 337 9.79 15.40 -9.14
C PRO A 337 10.38 14.77 -7.88
N ASP A 338 11.23 13.76 -8.06
CA ASP A 338 12.08 13.24 -7.01
C ASP A 338 12.96 14.38 -6.44
N PRO A 339 12.89 14.68 -5.13
CA PRO A 339 13.67 15.77 -4.55
C PRO A 339 15.16 15.45 -4.41
N VAL A 340 15.53 14.17 -4.50
CA VAL A 340 16.89 13.68 -4.34
C VAL A 340 17.22 12.65 -5.40
N GLU A 341 18.03 13.03 -6.37
CA GLU A 341 18.51 12.10 -7.41
C GLU A 341 19.59 11.17 -6.84
N MET A 342 19.29 9.86 -6.73
CA MET A 342 20.26 8.86 -6.30
C MET A 342 19.99 7.48 -6.92
N LYS A 343 20.96 6.58 -6.85
CA LYS A 343 20.80 5.19 -7.27
C LYS A 343 19.96 4.42 -6.25
N GLY A 344 19.24 3.41 -6.72
CA GLY A 344 18.35 2.59 -5.90
C GLY A 344 16.97 3.23 -5.77
N THR A 345 16.30 3.06 -4.64
CA THR A 345 15.03 3.70 -4.35
C THR A 345 15.22 5.12 -3.87
N SER A 346 14.54 6.06 -4.49
CA SER A 346 14.43 7.44 -4.05
C SER A 346 13.06 8.00 -4.43
N ALA A 347 12.75 9.27 -4.19
CA ALA A 347 11.38 9.75 -4.13
C ALA A 347 10.56 9.00 -3.05
N ALA A 348 9.29 9.24 -2.97
CA ALA A 348 8.45 8.56 -2.00
C ALA A 348 8.23 7.08 -2.38
N GLU A 349 8.41 6.15 -1.46
CA GLU A 349 7.94 4.78 -1.59
C GLU A 349 6.55 4.63 -0.94
N GLY A 350 6.37 5.21 0.25
CA GLY A 350 5.06 5.43 0.86
C GLY A 350 4.66 6.90 0.82
N LEU A 351 3.37 7.18 0.72
CA LEU A 351 2.87 8.55 0.69
C LEU A 351 1.53 8.72 1.40
N ALA A 352 1.26 9.96 1.84
CA ALA A 352 -0.03 10.38 2.39
C ALA A 352 -0.29 11.86 2.08
N VAL A 353 -1.55 12.30 2.17
CA VAL A 353 -1.95 13.67 1.84
C VAL A 353 -2.80 14.24 2.96
N ASP A 354 -2.43 15.40 3.52
CA ASP A 354 -3.15 16.06 4.60
C ASP A 354 -4.42 16.79 4.14
N ALA A 355 -5.17 17.36 5.08
CA ALA A 355 -6.41 18.08 4.79
C ALA A 355 -6.20 19.35 3.95
N MET A 356 -4.98 19.87 3.89
CA MET A 356 -4.63 21.05 3.09
C MET A 356 -4.14 20.68 1.68
N GLY A 357 -4.04 19.38 1.37
CA GLY A 357 -3.52 18.88 0.10
C GLY A 357 -1.98 18.82 0.05
N ASN A 358 -1.27 18.99 1.17
CA ASN A 358 0.16 18.77 1.19
C ASN A 358 0.45 17.26 1.13
N VAL A 359 1.46 16.88 0.35
CA VAL A 359 1.87 15.49 0.17
C VAL A 359 3.09 15.20 1.03
N PHE A 360 3.05 14.09 1.76
CA PHE A 360 4.18 13.58 2.54
C PHE A 360 4.72 12.34 1.87
N GLY A 361 6.04 12.24 1.75
CA GLY A 361 6.73 11.11 1.17
C GLY A 361 7.68 10.45 2.16
N GLY A 362 7.60 9.13 2.29
CA GLY A 362 8.57 8.33 3.01
C GLY A 362 9.60 7.75 2.05
N GLU A 363 10.86 8.11 2.23
CA GLU A 363 11.92 7.80 1.28
C GLU A 363 12.87 6.75 1.83
N VAL A 364 12.96 5.61 1.15
CA VAL A 364 13.77 4.47 1.58
C VAL A 364 15.25 4.72 1.36
N GLY A 365 15.64 5.09 0.15
CA GLY A 365 17.05 5.30 -0.20
C GLY A 365 17.68 6.46 0.56
N PRO A 366 17.11 7.66 0.51
CA PRO A 366 17.61 8.83 1.24
C PRO A 366 17.46 8.73 2.76
N ARG A 367 16.61 7.81 3.27
CA ARG A 367 16.33 7.67 4.71
C ARG A 367 15.80 8.96 5.32
N GLN A 368 14.76 9.50 4.73
CA GLN A 368 14.18 10.78 5.15
C GLN A 368 12.69 10.86 4.84
N LEU A 369 12.03 11.83 5.45
CA LEU A 369 10.71 12.27 5.05
C LEU A 369 10.82 13.49 4.15
N SER A 370 9.91 13.61 3.19
CA SER A 370 9.69 14.82 2.41
C SER A 370 8.28 15.35 2.62
N LYS A 371 8.12 16.67 2.53
CA LYS A 371 6.83 17.36 2.53
C LYS A 371 6.75 18.27 1.32
N HIS A 372 5.69 18.12 0.56
CA HIS A 372 5.42 18.91 -0.62
C HIS A 372 4.21 19.78 -0.36
N PHE A 373 4.44 21.07 -0.21
CA PHE A 373 3.40 22.07 0.07
C PHE A 373 2.66 22.40 -1.22
N ARG A 374 1.34 22.30 -1.20
CA ARG A 374 0.50 22.73 -2.31
C ARG A 374 0.40 24.26 -2.33
N HIS A 375 0.58 24.85 -3.52
CA HIS A 375 0.39 26.29 -3.78
C HIS A 375 -1.06 26.62 -4.10
#